data_4cf90ce5e9ecd3658584a07c12c75784
#
_entry.id   4cf90ce5e9ecd3658584a07c12c75784
#
_cell.length_a   1.000
_cell.length_b   1.000
_cell.length_c   1.000
_cell.angle_alpha   90.00
_cell.angle_beta   90.00
_cell.angle_gamma   90.00
#
_symmetry.space_group_name_H-M   'P 1'
#
loop_
_entity.id
_entity.type
_entity.pdbx_description
1 polymer ?
#
loop_
_entity_poly.entity_id
_entity_poly.type
_entity_poly.pdbx_seq_one_letter_code
_entity_poly.pdbx_strand_id
1 'polypeptide(L)'
;MKRLHWPSRMPVDPYILLLLGTVGFAALLPARGAAADVASGASTAAIAFLFFLYGARLSTREALDGLKHWRLHVTVLACTFLVFPLLGLAARGLVPVFLTQPLYQGLLFLTLVPSTIQSSIAFTSIARGNVPAAICAGSFSSLVGIVVTPLLAAALLGSSGGGFAADSLIEIVVQLLVPFVAGQLLRRWIGGFVTRHKKVLGLVDRGSILLVVYTAFSEGMVQGIWHQVSAVRLGGLLIVEAVLLAVMLVLTWYGGKALRFDREDRIAIQFAGSKKSLASGLPMASVLFGAHASLAVLPLMLFHQMQLMVCAVIAKRRARDPLEASREPADEKAAAAA
;
A
#
# COMPACT_ATOMS: atom_id res chain seq x y z
N MET A 1 10.64 18.53 27.54
CA MET A 1 9.46 18.17 26.74
C MET A 1 9.05 16.77 27.12
N LYS A 2 7.93 16.59 27.83
CA LYS A 2 7.41 15.29 28.27
C LYS A 2 7.06 14.46 27.04
N ARG A 3 7.70 13.30 26.86
CA ARG A 3 7.32 12.33 25.86
C ARG A 3 5.91 11.86 26.19
N LEU A 4 4.96 12.13 25.33
CA LEU A 4 3.61 11.59 25.42
C LEU A 4 3.74 10.07 25.33
N HIS A 5 3.66 9.37 26.46
CA HIS A 5 3.64 7.92 26.52
C HIS A 5 2.24 7.48 26.09
N TRP A 6 2.13 7.11 24.80
CA TRP A 6 0.92 6.47 24.28
C TRP A 6 0.81 5.06 24.87
N PRO A 7 -0.35 4.67 25.39
CA PRO A 7 -0.50 3.35 26.00
C PRO A 7 -0.24 2.25 24.96
N SER A 8 0.67 1.33 25.29
CA SER A 8 1.18 0.23 24.46
C SER A 8 0.13 -0.85 24.09
N ARG A 9 -1.16 -0.57 24.24
CA ARG A 9 -2.28 -1.50 24.05
C ARG A 9 -3.32 -1.10 23.00
N MET A 10 -3.14 -0.02 22.27
CA MET A 10 -4.06 0.28 21.18
C MET A 10 -3.77 -0.60 19.95
N PRO A 11 -4.74 -1.40 19.48
CA PRO A 11 -4.58 -2.26 18.31
C PRO A 11 -4.54 -1.47 16.98
N VAL A 12 -4.72 -0.14 17.03
CA VAL A 12 -4.82 0.75 15.86
C VAL A 12 -3.59 1.63 15.75
N ASP A 13 -2.99 1.71 14.56
CA ASP A 13 -1.87 2.61 14.28
C ASP A 13 -2.32 4.07 14.45
N PRO A 14 -1.60 4.90 15.26
CA PRO A 14 -1.91 6.33 15.43
C PRO A 14 -2.05 7.10 14.12
N TYR A 15 -1.31 6.71 13.08
CA TYR A 15 -1.42 7.34 11.77
C TYR A 15 -2.78 7.08 11.10
N ILE A 16 -3.37 5.92 11.31
CA ILE A 16 -4.72 5.63 10.81
C ILE A 16 -5.77 6.47 11.52
N LEU A 17 -5.60 6.71 12.83
CA LEU A 17 -6.48 7.65 13.55
C LEU A 17 -6.37 9.07 12.99
N LEU A 18 -5.17 9.51 12.60
CA LEU A 18 -4.98 10.79 11.92
C LEU A 18 -5.65 10.81 10.54
N LEU A 19 -5.55 9.74 9.76
CA LEU A 19 -6.25 9.62 8.48
C LEU A 19 -7.77 9.69 8.63
N LEU A 20 -8.33 8.92 9.56
CA LEU A 20 -9.76 8.97 9.86
C LEU A 20 -10.20 10.34 10.40
N GLY A 21 -9.39 10.94 11.27
CA GLY A 21 -9.58 12.30 11.74
C GLY A 21 -9.58 13.32 10.60
N THR A 22 -8.70 13.16 9.61
CA THR A 22 -8.64 14.00 8.40
C THR A 22 -9.90 13.83 7.55
N VAL A 23 -10.40 12.61 7.39
CA VAL A 23 -11.69 12.33 6.71
C VAL A 23 -12.84 13.00 7.46
N GLY A 24 -12.90 12.86 8.80
CA GLY A 24 -13.89 13.53 9.64
C GLY A 24 -13.80 15.06 9.53
N PHE A 25 -12.60 15.61 9.50
CA PHE A 25 -12.38 17.05 9.32
C PHE A 25 -12.84 17.53 7.94
N ALA A 26 -12.54 16.78 6.87
CA ALA A 26 -13.04 17.06 5.53
C ALA A 26 -14.57 16.98 5.42
N ALA A 27 -15.21 16.10 6.22
CA ALA A 27 -16.67 16.00 6.28
C ALA A 27 -17.31 17.20 6.97
N LEU A 28 -16.68 17.74 8.03
CA LEU A 28 -17.20 18.87 8.80
C LEU A 28 -16.86 20.21 8.15
N LEU A 29 -15.67 20.34 7.58
CA LEU A 29 -15.11 21.57 7.00
C LEU A 29 -14.49 21.26 5.62
N PRO A 30 -15.31 20.94 4.60
CA PRO A 30 -14.78 20.69 3.26
C PRO A 30 -14.28 21.98 2.64
N ALA A 31 -13.12 21.90 1.97
CA ALA A 31 -12.57 23.02 1.21
C ALA A 31 -13.53 23.41 0.06
N ARG A 32 -13.82 24.72 -0.09
CA ARG A 32 -14.73 25.25 -1.12
C ARG A 32 -14.15 26.50 -1.75
N GLY A 33 -14.53 26.77 -3.02
CA GLY A 33 -14.06 27.94 -3.74
C GLY A 33 -12.54 28.05 -3.78
N ALA A 34 -11.98 29.22 -3.59
CA ALA A 34 -10.53 29.46 -3.61
C ALA A 34 -9.72 28.56 -2.65
N ALA A 35 -10.31 28.16 -1.51
CA ALA A 35 -9.66 27.21 -0.60
C ALA A 35 -9.53 25.79 -1.22
N ALA A 36 -10.48 25.38 -2.04
CA ALA A 36 -10.40 24.10 -2.77
C ALA A 36 -9.29 24.17 -3.84
N ASP A 37 -9.18 25.27 -4.57
CA ASP A 37 -8.15 25.46 -5.60
C ASP A 37 -6.75 25.44 -4.98
N VAL A 38 -6.55 26.14 -3.86
CA VAL A 38 -5.28 26.12 -3.11
C VAL A 38 -4.97 24.72 -2.58
N ALA A 39 -5.94 24.04 -1.99
CA ALA A 39 -5.76 22.68 -1.46
C ALA A 39 -5.42 21.69 -2.59
N SER A 40 -6.08 21.80 -3.75
CA SER A 40 -5.81 20.97 -4.92
C SER A 40 -4.40 21.20 -5.47
N GLY A 41 -3.99 22.45 -5.66
CA GLY A 41 -2.63 22.79 -6.09
C GLY A 41 -1.56 22.31 -5.11
N ALA A 42 -1.78 22.50 -3.81
CA ALA A 42 -0.89 22.00 -2.77
C ALA A 42 -0.82 20.47 -2.73
N SER A 43 -1.96 19.78 -2.96
CA SER A 43 -2.03 18.32 -3.06
C SER A 43 -1.21 17.81 -4.26
N THR A 44 -1.36 18.44 -5.43
CA THR A 44 -0.58 18.09 -6.63
C THR A 44 0.92 18.25 -6.40
N ALA A 45 1.35 19.37 -5.80
CA ALA A 45 2.74 19.59 -5.43
C ALA A 45 3.24 18.56 -4.40
N ALA A 46 2.41 18.22 -3.41
CA ALA A 46 2.72 17.21 -2.40
C ALA A 46 2.90 15.82 -3.02
N ILE A 47 2.05 15.43 -3.99
CA ILE A 47 2.17 14.17 -4.73
C ILE A 47 3.48 14.13 -5.50
N ALA A 48 3.79 15.16 -6.28
CA ALA A 48 5.04 15.24 -7.02
C ALA A 48 6.26 15.13 -6.09
N PHE A 49 6.22 15.81 -4.95
CA PHE A 49 7.29 15.76 -3.96
C PHE A 49 7.42 14.38 -3.31
N LEU A 50 6.32 13.70 -3.01
CA LEU A 50 6.32 12.32 -2.52
C LEU A 50 7.01 11.37 -3.50
N PHE A 51 6.66 11.44 -4.79
CA PHE A 51 7.27 10.58 -5.80
C PHE A 51 8.74 10.92 -6.02
N PHE A 52 9.11 12.19 -5.96
CA PHE A 52 10.51 12.64 -5.94
C PHE A 52 11.29 12.02 -4.77
N LEU A 53 10.73 12.06 -3.56
CA LEU A 53 11.35 11.45 -2.38
C LEU A 53 11.44 9.92 -2.50
N TYR A 54 10.45 9.26 -3.10
CA TYR A 54 10.51 7.81 -3.36
C TYR A 54 11.67 7.49 -4.31
N GLY A 55 11.86 8.27 -5.37
CA GLY A 55 13.01 8.17 -6.26
C GLY A 55 14.35 8.40 -5.53
N ALA A 56 14.44 9.46 -4.73
CA ALA A 56 15.66 9.81 -4.01
C ALA A 56 16.07 8.79 -2.93
N ARG A 57 15.11 8.05 -2.38
CA ARG A 57 15.34 7.02 -1.34
C ARG A 57 15.73 5.66 -1.91
N LEU A 58 15.36 5.37 -3.14
CA LEU A 58 15.59 4.05 -3.73
C LEU A 58 17.06 3.77 -3.91
N SER A 59 17.59 2.75 -3.22
CA SER A 59 18.99 2.32 -3.32
C SER A 59 19.20 1.41 -4.53
N THR A 60 20.04 1.83 -5.46
CA THR A 60 20.46 0.99 -6.61
C THR A 60 21.12 -0.31 -6.14
N ARG A 61 21.86 -0.25 -5.01
CA ARG A 61 22.51 -1.42 -4.42
C ARG A 61 21.49 -2.41 -3.85
N GLU A 62 20.47 -1.93 -3.13
CA GLU A 62 19.37 -2.76 -2.64
C GLU A 62 18.59 -3.40 -3.80
N ALA A 63 18.43 -2.66 -4.90
CA ALA A 63 17.82 -3.20 -6.11
C ALA A 63 18.66 -4.35 -6.73
N LEU A 64 19.98 -4.21 -6.75
CA LEU A 64 20.90 -5.24 -7.29
C LEU A 64 21.04 -6.44 -6.35
N ASP A 65 21.13 -6.22 -5.03
CA ASP A 65 21.19 -7.31 -4.05
C ASP A 65 19.90 -8.16 -4.06
N GLY A 66 18.76 -7.55 -4.37
CA GLY A 66 17.50 -8.24 -4.58
C GLY A 66 17.52 -9.25 -5.73
N LEU A 67 18.36 -9.06 -6.75
CA LEU A 67 18.44 -9.99 -7.88
C LEU A 67 18.93 -11.39 -7.48
N LYS A 68 19.60 -11.56 -6.34
CA LYS A 68 20.03 -12.88 -5.84
C LYS A 68 18.86 -13.78 -5.49
N HIS A 69 17.72 -13.23 -5.02
CA HIS A 69 16.49 -13.97 -4.70
C HIS A 69 15.37 -13.73 -5.74
N TRP A 70 15.73 -13.67 -7.03
CA TRP A 70 14.81 -13.32 -8.11
C TRP A 70 13.49 -14.11 -8.10
N ARG A 71 13.54 -15.41 -7.77
CA ARG A 71 12.34 -16.29 -7.70
C ARG A 71 11.33 -15.75 -6.67
N LEU A 72 11.80 -15.32 -5.49
CA LEU A 72 10.96 -14.74 -4.44
C LEU A 72 10.34 -13.42 -4.93
N HIS A 73 11.15 -12.55 -5.53
CA HIS A 73 10.68 -11.24 -5.98
C HIS A 73 9.67 -11.36 -7.12
N VAL A 74 9.92 -12.24 -8.09
CA VAL A 74 8.95 -12.53 -9.16
C VAL A 74 7.66 -13.10 -8.59
N THR A 75 7.73 -13.98 -7.59
CA THR A 75 6.53 -14.51 -6.93
C THR A 75 5.71 -13.42 -6.26
N VAL A 76 6.37 -12.50 -5.52
CA VAL A 76 5.68 -11.37 -4.87
C VAL A 76 5.09 -10.41 -5.91
N LEU A 77 5.83 -10.09 -6.98
CA LEU A 77 5.33 -9.25 -8.08
C LEU A 77 4.14 -9.89 -8.79
N ALA A 78 4.22 -11.20 -9.07
CA ALA A 78 3.10 -11.95 -9.67
C ALA A 78 1.87 -11.94 -8.76
N CYS A 79 2.03 -12.16 -7.45
CA CYS A 79 0.93 -12.02 -6.49
C CYS A 79 0.33 -10.61 -6.53
N THR A 80 1.18 -9.57 -6.56
CA THR A 80 0.77 -8.18 -6.46
C THR A 80 0.12 -7.65 -7.73
N PHE A 81 0.69 -7.93 -8.91
CA PHE A 81 0.31 -7.30 -10.19
C PHE A 81 -0.36 -8.24 -11.18
N LEU A 82 -0.50 -9.54 -10.85
CA LEU A 82 -1.23 -10.50 -11.67
C LEU A 82 -2.37 -11.15 -10.88
N VAL A 83 -2.08 -11.82 -9.76
CA VAL A 83 -3.11 -12.58 -9.01
C VAL A 83 -4.14 -11.64 -8.39
N PHE A 84 -3.72 -10.58 -7.71
CA PHE A 84 -4.64 -9.58 -7.15
C PHE A 84 -5.54 -8.94 -8.22
N PRO A 85 -5.02 -8.41 -9.34
CA PRO A 85 -5.85 -7.87 -10.42
C PRO A 85 -6.85 -8.88 -11.00
N LEU A 86 -6.45 -10.14 -11.17
CA LEU A 86 -7.36 -11.19 -11.64
C LEU A 86 -8.51 -11.43 -10.66
N LEU A 87 -8.23 -11.44 -9.36
CA LEU A 87 -9.28 -11.54 -8.34
C LEU A 87 -10.16 -10.28 -8.32
N GLY A 88 -9.58 -9.10 -8.52
CA GLY A 88 -10.32 -7.85 -8.69
C GLY A 88 -11.26 -7.87 -9.90
N LEU A 89 -10.80 -8.39 -11.01
CA LEU A 89 -11.63 -8.57 -12.21
C LEU A 89 -12.75 -9.59 -11.98
N ALA A 90 -12.46 -10.69 -11.30
CA ALA A 90 -13.48 -11.69 -10.93
C ALA A 90 -14.59 -11.10 -10.04
N ALA A 91 -14.24 -10.13 -9.17
CA ALA A 91 -15.21 -9.42 -8.34
C ALA A 91 -16.22 -8.58 -9.14
N ARG A 92 -16.00 -8.35 -10.44
CA ARG A 92 -16.98 -7.69 -11.32
C ARG A 92 -18.35 -8.40 -11.32
N GLY A 93 -18.35 -9.72 -11.18
CA GLY A 93 -19.58 -10.51 -11.10
C GLY A 93 -20.45 -10.18 -9.86
N LEU A 94 -19.92 -9.42 -8.89
CA LEU A 94 -20.64 -9.00 -7.69
C LEU A 94 -21.39 -7.67 -7.87
N VAL A 95 -21.24 -7.00 -9.01
CA VAL A 95 -21.97 -5.78 -9.39
C VAL A 95 -23.25 -6.20 -10.13
N PRO A 96 -24.40 -5.60 -9.85
CA PRO A 96 -24.70 -4.55 -8.85
C PRO A 96 -25.16 -5.11 -7.48
N VAL A 97 -25.12 -6.43 -7.28
CA VAL A 97 -25.75 -7.09 -6.12
C VAL A 97 -25.08 -6.66 -4.80
N PHE A 98 -23.78 -6.85 -4.68
CA PHE A 98 -23.00 -6.53 -3.46
C PHE A 98 -22.27 -5.20 -3.56
N LEU A 99 -21.83 -4.81 -4.75
CA LEU A 99 -21.02 -3.61 -4.99
C LEU A 99 -21.75 -2.66 -5.97
N THR A 100 -21.63 -1.36 -5.74
CA THR A 100 -21.94 -0.37 -6.78
C THR A 100 -20.77 -0.25 -7.74
N GLN A 101 -21.01 0.26 -8.96
CA GLN A 101 -19.94 0.45 -9.95
C GLN A 101 -18.77 1.30 -9.41
N PRO A 102 -18.98 2.44 -8.70
CA PRO A 102 -17.87 3.20 -8.13
C PRO A 102 -17.09 2.44 -7.05
N LEU A 103 -17.76 1.68 -6.18
CA LEU A 103 -17.07 0.85 -5.17
C LEU A 103 -16.27 -0.28 -5.81
N TYR A 104 -16.80 -0.88 -6.88
CA TYR A 104 -16.06 -1.88 -7.66
C TYR A 104 -14.81 -1.27 -8.31
N GLN A 105 -14.91 -0.07 -8.89
CA GLN A 105 -13.74 0.60 -9.45
C GLN A 105 -12.66 0.86 -8.40
N GLY A 106 -13.06 1.30 -7.20
CA GLY A 106 -12.15 1.45 -6.06
C GLY A 106 -11.56 0.12 -5.60
N LEU A 107 -12.35 -0.95 -5.55
CA LEU A 107 -11.87 -2.29 -5.24
C LEU A 107 -10.90 -2.80 -6.30
N LEU A 108 -11.20 -2.61 -7.57
CA LEU A 108 -10.29 -2.98 -8.66
C LEU A 108 -8.99 -2.18 -8.55
N PHE A 109 -9.07 -0.86 -8.34
CA PHE A 109 -7.89 -0.03 -8.11
C PHE A 109 -7.05 -0.51 -6.92
N LEU A 110 -7.67 -0.86 -5.79
CA LEU A 110 -7.02 -1.49 -4.65
C LEU A 110 -6.15 -2.68 -5.08
N THR A 111 -6.65 -3.51 -6.02
CA THR A 111 -5.90 -4.70 -6.48
C THR A 111 -4.70 -4.35 -7.36
N LEU A 112 -4.64 -3.14 -7.92
CA LEU A 112 -3.57 -2.69 -8.83
C LEU A 112 -2.41 -1.99 -8.12
N VAL A 113 -2.62 -1.47 -6.89
CA VAL A 113 -1.55 -0.75 -6.17
C VAL A 113 -0.45 -1.69 -5.68
N PRO A 114 0.78 -1.18 -5.47
CA PRO A 114 1.90 -2.00 -5.02
C PRO A 114 1.73 -2.50 -3.59
N SER A 115 2.62 -3.42 -3.19
CA SER A 115 2.72 -3.92 -1.83
C SER A 115 3.23 -2.85 -0.86
N THR A 116 2.91 -3.00 0.43
CA THR A 116 3.42 -2.13 1.49
C THR A 116 4.80 -2.58 1.99
N ILE A 117 5.73 -1.65 2.18
CA ILE A 117 7.09 -1.94 2.66
C ILE A 117 7.09 -2.12 4.19
N GLN A 118 6.69 -1.09 4.93
CA GLN A 118 6.86 -1.01 6.39
C GLN A 118 6.17 -2.15 7.14
N SER A 119 4.89 -2.38 6.87
CA SER A 119 4.14 -3.42 7.56
C SER A 119 4.53 -4.83 7.12
N SER A 120 5.02 -5.02 5.88
CA SER A 120 5.57 -6.29 5.43
C SER A 120 6.82 -6.66 6.20
N ILE A 121 7.76 -5.72 6.35
CA ILE A 121 8.97 -5.88 7.16
C ILE A 121 8.63 -6.19 8.61
N ALA A 122 7.73 -5.40 9.22
CA ALA A 122 7.37 -5.56 10.62
C ALA A 122 6.76 -6.95 10.91
N PHE A 123 5.81 -7.39 10.09
CA PHE A 123 5.17 -8.71 10.30
C PHE A 123 6.09 -9.87 9.94
N THR A 124 6.94 -9.74 8.93
CA THR A 124 7.98 -10.73 8.62
C THR A 124 8.95 -10.88 9.78
N SER A 125 9.38 -9.78 10.39
CA SER A 125 10.25 -9.79 11.58
C SER A 125 9.57 -10.45 12.79
N ILE A 126 8.32 -10.07 13.10
CA ILE A 126 7.55 -10.68 14.19
C ILE A 126 7.40 -12.19 13.99
N ALA A 127 7.14 -12.62 12.75
CA ALA A 127 6.94 -14.01 12.39
C ALA A 127 8.25 -14.81 12.23
N ARG A 128 9.42 -14.18 12.46
CA ARG A 128 10.76 -14.76 12.26
C ARG A 128 10.97 -15.26 10.81
N GLY A 129 10.59 -14.45 9.84
CA GLY A 129 10.80 -14.70 8.41
C GLY A 129 12.03 -13.97 7.86
N ASN A 130 12.28 -14.13 6.55
CA ASN A 130 13.38 -13.48 5.84
C ASN A 130 13.13 -11.98 5.67
N VAL A 131 13.60 -11.19 6.66
CA VAL A 131 13.42 -9.72 6.69
C VAL A 131 14.15 -9.02 5.52
N PRO A 132 15.40 -9.35 5.18
CA PRO A 132 16.06 -8.80 3.99
C PRO A 132 15.25 -9.01 2.71
N ALA A 133 14.72 -10.21 2.48
CA ALA A 133 13.88 -10.50 1.33
C ALA A 133 12.58 -9.68 1.33
N ALA A 134 11.94 -9.49 2.48
CA ALA A 134 10.75 -8.66 2.60
C ALA A 134 11.02 -7.17 2.30
N ILE A 135 12.19 -6.64 2.71
CA ILE A 135 12.64 -5.28 2.39
C ILE A 135 12.76 -5.13 0.86
N CYS A 136 13.51 -6.02 0.23
CA CYS A 136 13.73 -6.00 -1.21
C CYS A 136 12.42 -6.17 -1.98
N ALA A 137 11.58 -7.15 -1.62
CA ALA A 137 10.31 -7.41 -2.30
C ALA A 137 9.35 -6.22 -2.24
N GLY A 138 9.21 -5.57 -1.07
CA GLY A 138 8.40 -4.37 -0.92
C GLY A 138 8.94 -3.19 -1.73
N SER A 139 10.26 -3.00 -1.75
CA SER A 139 10.93 -1.95 -2.53
C SER A 139 10.76 -2.17 -4.02
N PHE A 140 10.96 -3.40 -4.52
CA PHE A 140 10.71 -3.76 -5.91
C PHE A 140 9.25 -3.58 -6.31
N SER A 141 8.32 -4.04 -5.46
CA SER A 141 6.89 -3.86 -5.72
C SER A 141 6.52 -2.38 -5.82
N SER A 142 7.08 -1.53 -4.96
CA SER A 142 6.83 -0.08 -5.01
C SER A 142 7.43 0.56 -6.26
N LEU A 143 8.65 0.17 -6.64
CA LEU A 143 9.31 0.66 -7.84
C LEU A 143 8.55 0.29 -9.11
N VAL A 144 8.24 -1.00 -9.27
CA VAL A 144 7.48 -1.52 -10.41
C VAL A 144 6.08 -0.90 -10.43
N GLY A 145 5.47 -0.71 -9.26
CA GLY A 145 4.13 -0.14 -9.11
C GLY A 145 3.99 1.30 -9.59
N ILE A 146 5.07 2.10 -9.59
CA ILE A 146 5.03 3.47 -10.12
C ILE A 146 4.66 3.48 -11.61
N VAL A 147 5.09 2.45 -12.34
CA VAL A 147 4.83 2.31 -13.78
C VAL A 147 3.63 1.39 -14.03
N VAL A 148 3.64 0.21 -13.40
CA VAL A 148 2.64 -0.84 -13.69
C VAL A 148 1.26 -0.48 -13.17
N THR A 149 1.14 0.18 -12.01
CA THR A 149 -0.18 0.53 -11.46
C THR A 149 -0.95 1.49 -12.37
N PRO A 150 -0.38 2.63 -12.83
CA PRO A 150 -1.08 3.49 -13.79
C PRO A 150 -1.45 2.78 -15.10
N LEU A 151 -0.54 1.95 -15.65
CA LEU A 151 -0.80 1.20 -16.87
C LEU A 151 -1.94 0.19 -16.73
N LEU A 152 -1.94 -0.57 -15.62
CA LEU A 152 -3.03 -1.50 -15.32
C LEU A 152 -4.35 -0.75 -15.04
N ALA A 153 -4.30 0.37 -14.34
CA ALA A 153 -5.48 1.19 -14.10
C ALA A 153 -6.06 1.69 -15.41
N ALA A 154 -5.23 2.16 -16.32
CA ALA A 154 -5.61 2.55 -17.65
C ALA A 154 -6.27 1.43 -18.45
N ALA A 155 -5.62 0.28 -18.49
CA ALA A 155 -6.11 -0.87 -19.26
C ALA A 155 -7.41 -1.45 -18.69
N LEU A 156 -7.55 -1.53 -17.36
CA LEU A 156 -8.63 -2.27 -16.71
C LEU A 156 -9.79 -1.37 -16.26
N LEU A 157 -9.52 -0.13 -15.85
CA LEU A 157 -10.55 0.83 -15.46
C LEU A 157 -11.04 1.67 -16.64
N GLY A 158 -10.18 1.98 -17.61
CA GLY A 158 -10.54 2.70 -18.81
C GLY A 158 -11.56 1.97 -19.69
N SER A 159 -11.50 0.64 -19.75
CA SER A 159 -12.45 -0.21 -20.47
C SER A 159 -13.82 -0.32 -19.79
N SER A 160 -13.96 0.14 -18.55
CA SER A 160 -15.20 0.00 -17.74
C SER A 160 -16.14 1.22 -17.83
N GLY A 161 -16.01 2.07 -18.85
CA GLY A 161 -16.98 3.15 -19.14
C GLY A 161 -16.61 4.55 -18.63
N GLY A 162 -15.45 4.73 -18.01
CA GLY A 162 -14.88 6.05 -17.72
C GLY A 162 -13.68 6.27 -18.63
N GLY A 163 -13.92 6.59 -19.91
CA GLY A 163 -12.86 6.66 -20.93
C GLY A 163 -11.67 7.53 -20.51
N PHE A 164 -10.61 6.86 -20.01
CA PHE A 164 -9.32 7.51 -19.93
C PHE A 164 -8.80 7.69 -21.36
N ALA A 165 -8.82 8.92 -21.85
CA ALA A 165 -8.17 9.24 -23.10
C ALA A 165 -6.67 8.91 -22.98
N ALA A 166 -6.05 8.44 -24.05
CA ALA A 166 -4.61 8.11 -24.04
C ALA A 166 -3.75 9.28 -23.54
N ASP A 167 -4.17 10.51 -23.84
CA ASP A 167 -3.50 11.73 -23.40
C ASP A 167 -3.53 11.89 -21.86
N SER A 168 -4.66 11.58 -21.22
CA SER A 168 -4.78 11.60 -19.75
C SER A 168 -3.86 10.57 -19.08
N LEU A 169 -3.62 9.43 -19.72
CA LEU A 169 -2.71 8.42 -19.23
C LEU A 169 -1.25 8.87 -19.26
N ILE A 170 -0.84 9.49 -20.36
CA ILE A 170 0.50 10.05 -20.51
C ILE A 170 0.71 11.11 -19.43
N GLU A 171 -0.27 12.01 -19.24
CA GLU A 171 -0.21 13.04 -18.22
C GLU A 171 -0.04 12.44 -16.80
N ILE A 172 -0.80 11.40 -16.43
CA ILE A 172 -0.72 10.71 -15.16
C ILE A 172 0.65 10.05 -14.97
N VAL A 173 1.12 9.30 -15.99
CA VAL A 173 2.45 8.67 -15.95
C VAL A 173 3.54 9.71 -15.80
N VAL A 174 3.47 10.80 -16.55
CA VAL A 174 4.42 11.91 -16.47
C VAL A 174 4.38 12.56 -15.08
N GLN A 175 3.21 12.84 -14.52
CA GLN A 175 3.04 13.48 -13.22
C GLN A 175 3.63 12.64 -12.06
N LEU A 176 3.63 11.32 -12.18
CA LEU A 176 4.18 10.41 -11.17
C LEU A 176 5.63 10.01 -11.47
N LEU A 177 5.94 9.68 -12.72
CA LEU A 177 7.23 9.13 -13.12
C LEU A 177 8.32 10.20 -13.23
N VAL A 178 8.00 11.39 -13.74
CA VAL A 178 9.00 12.47 -13.90
C VAL A 178 9.60 12.89 -12.55
N PRO A 179 8.81 13.20 -11.50
CA PRO A 179 9.37 13.52 -10.19
C PRO A 179 10.18 12.35 -9.62
N PHE A 180 9.70 11.12 -9.79
CA PHE A 180 10.43 9.93 -9.33
C PHE A 180 11.79 9.79 -10.00
N VAL A 181 11.87 9.89 -11.33
CA VAL A 181 13.11 9.83 -12.10
C VAL A 181 14.04 10.98 -11.71
N ALA A 182 13.51 12.19 -11.56
CA ALA A 182 14.27 13.34 -11.08
C ALA A 182 14.89 13.07 -9.70
N GLY A 183 14.11 12.51 -8.76
CA GLY A 183 14.58 12.11 -7.45
C GLY A 183 15.69 11.05 -7.53
N GLN A 184 15.56 10.06 -8.40
CA GLN A 184 16.56 9.02 -8.60
C GLN A 184 17.86 9.56 -9.22
N LEU A 185 17.77 10.45 -10.20
CA LEU A 185 18.94 11.09 -10.81
C LEU A 185 19.68 12.00 -9.81
N LEU A 186 18.95 12.78 -9.03
CA LEU A 186 19.52 13.69 -8.04
C LEU A 186 20.03 12.95 -6.78
N ARG A 187 19.69 11.69 -6.60
CA ARG A 187 20.06 10.89 -5.44
C ARG A 187 21.56 10.90 -5.14
N ARG A 188 22.42 10.92 -6.15
CA ARG A 188 23.87 10.95 -5.97
C ARG A 188 24.34 12.18 -5.17
N TRP A 189 23.60 13.30 -5.22
CA TRP A 189 23.90 14.53 -4.49
C TRP A 189 23.12 14.66 -3.18
N ILE A 190 21.82 14.28 -3.21
CA ILE A 190 20.92 14.50 -2.06
C ILE A 190 20.73 13.24 -1.21
N GLY A 191 21.20 12.06 -1.64
CA GLY A 191 20.98 10.79 -0.94
C GLY A 191 21.50 10.79 0.50
N GLY A 192 22.66 11.43 0.74
CA GLY A 192 23.22 11.62 2.08
C GLY A 192 22.31 12.48 2.98
N PHE A 193 21.78 13.57 2.44
CA PHE A 193 20.81 14.43 3.15
C PHE A 193 19.53 13.65 3.47
N VAL A 194 18.96 12.97 2.49
CA VAL A 194 17.73 12.16 2.62
C VAL A 194 17.91 11.08 3.69
N THR A 195 19.06 10.41 3.71
CA THR A 195 19.36 9.37 4.69
C THR A 195 19.51 9.94 6.09
N ARG A 196 20.16 11.10 6.24
CA ARG A 196 20.36 11.77 7.52
C ARG A 196 19.06 12.30 8.12
N HIS A 197 18.13 12.77 7.27
CA HIS A 197 16.88 13.41 7.70
C HIS A 197 15.66 12.49 7.56
N LYS A 198 15.81 11.17 7.57
CA LYS A 198 14.73 10.17 7.43
C LYS A 198 13.50 10.45 8.31
N LYS A 199 13.71 10.90 9.57
CA LYS A 199 12.61 11.18 10.50
C LYS A 199 11.76 12.37 10.05
N VAL A 200 12.41 13.48 9.65
CA VAL A 200 11.72 14.68 9.19
C VAL A 200 11.00 14.43 7.87
N LEU A 201 11.69 13.82 6.92
CA LEU A 201 11.10 13.45 5.63
C LEU A 201 9.94 12.46 5.77
N GLY A 202 9.98 11.57 6.78
CA GLY A 202 8.85 10.69 7.10
C GLY A 202 7.63 11.45 7.66
N LEU A 203 7.83 12.56 8.36
CA LEU A 203 6.72 13.46 8.77
C LEU A 203 6.15 14.22 7.57
N VAL A 204 7.01 14.67 6.67
CA VAL A 204 6.58 15.33 5.43
C VAL A 204 5.75 14.36 4.56
N ASP A 205 6.18 13.10 4.39
CA ASP A 205 5.40 12.09 3.69
C ASP A 205 3.99 11.94 4.29
N ARG A 206 3.93 11.76 5.62
CA ARG A 206 2.66 11.58 6.32
C ARG A 206 1.76 12.81 6.18
N GLY A 207 2.32 14.01 6.34
CA GLY A 207 1.61 15.28 6.16
C GLY A 207 1.09 15.45 4.72
N SER A 208 1.90 15.14 3.73
CA SER A 208 1.49 15.16 2.32
C SER A 208 0.33 14.21 2.03
N ILE A 209 0.37 12.99 2.58
CA ILE A 209 -0.72 12.02 2.43
C ILE A 209 -2.00 12.52 3.13
N LEU A 210 -1.90 13.13 4.32
CA LEU A 210 -3.07 13.73 4.99
C LEU A 210 -3.68 14.86 4.16
N LEU A 211 -2.86 15.70 3.53
CA LEU A 211 -3.33 16.76 2.63
C LEU A 211 -4.07 16.18 1.41
N VAL A 212 -3.50 15.15 0.77
CA VAL A 212 -4.14 14.45 -0.37
C VAL A 212 -5.48 13.85 0.05
N VAL A 213 -5.55 13.22 1.22
CA VAL A 213 -6.81 12.68 1.76
C VAL A 213 -7.81 13.79 2.04
N TYR A 214 -7.40 14.87 2.70
CA TYR A 214 -8.27 16.01 2.96
C TYR A 214 -8.86 16.59 1.67
N THR A 215 -8.04 16.82 0.66
CA THR A 215 -8.48 17.37 -0.62
C THR A 215 -9.48 16.46 -1.32
N ALA A 216 -9.15 15.17 -1.46
CA ALA A 216 -10.00 14.19 -2.13
C ALA A 216 -11.36 14.00 -1.42
N PHE A 217 -11.35 13.94 -0.07
CA PHE A 217 -12.58 13.79 0.69
C PHE A 217 -13.41 15.08 0.76
N SER A 218 -12.77 16.26 0.84
CA SER A 218 -13.46 17.55 0.73
C SER A 218 -14.22 17.67 -0.58
N GLU A 219 -13.58 17.32 -1.69
CA GLU A 219 -14.21 17.35 -3.01
C GLU A 219 -15.38 16.36 -3.08
N GLY A 220 -15.20 15.13 -2.58
CA GLY A 220 -16.27 14.14 -2.50
C GLY A 220 -17.46 14.58 -1.63
N MET A 221 -17.22 15.33 -0.54
CA MET A 221 -18.27 15.91 0.30
C MET A 221 -19.03 17.02 -0.45
N VAL A 222 -18.32 17.92 -1.10
CA VAL A 222 -18.93 19.03 -1.87
C VAL A 222 -19.79 18.50 -3.03
N GLN A 223 -19.35 17.44 -3.69
CA GLN A 223 -20.08 16.79 -4.79
C GLN A 223 -21.20 15.84 -4.33
N GLY A 224 -21.35 15.62 -3.01
CA GLY A 224 -22.38 14.73 -2.47
C GLY A 224 -22.19 13.25 -2.81
N ILE A 225 -21.00 12.84 -3.17
CA ILE A 225 -20.66 11.47 -3.61
C ILE A 225 -21.00 10.43 -2.51
N TRP A 226 -20.86 10.82 -1.25
CA TRP A 226 -21.10 9.96 -0.10
C TRP A 226 -22.57 9.54 0.10
N HIS A 227 -23.53 10.29 -0.47
CA HIS A 227 -24.95 9.91 -0.48
C HIS A 227 -25.21 8.66 -1.33
N GLN A 228 -24.27 8.25 -2.17
CA GLN A 228 -24.39 7.08 -3.02
C GLN A 228 -23.97 5.77 -2.31
N VAL A 229 -23.39 5.86 -1.10
CA VAL A 229 -22.87 4.71 -0.35
C VAL A 229 -23.80 4.40 0.83
N SER A 230 -24.58 3.32 0.74
CA SER A 230 -25.38 2.84 1.86
C SER A 230 -24.56 1.93 2.79
N ALA A 231 -24.98 1.82 4.06
CA ALA A 231 -24.34 0.93 5.05
C ALA A 231 -24.33 -0.55 4.57
N VAL A 232 -25.36 -0.98 3.85
CA VAL A 232 -25.42 -2.34 3.28
C VAL A 232 -24.34 -2.55 2.23
N ARG A 233 -24.11 -1.57 1.35
CA ARG A 233 -23.06 -1.63 0.33
C ARG A 233 -21.66 -1.59 0.95
N LEU A 234 -21.49 -0.84 2.01
CA LEU A 234 -20.25 -0.82 2.79
C LEU A 234 -19.99 -2.18 3.45
N GLY A 235 -21.01 -2.81 4.03
CA GLY A 235 -20.93 -4.16 4.57
C GLY A 235 -20.57 -5.20 3.49
N GLY A 236 -21.17 -5.10 2.30
CA GLY A 236 -20.84 -5.94 1.15
C GLY A 236 -19.37 -5.78 0.74
N LEU A 237 -18.88 -4.53 0.65
CA LEU A 237 -17.47 -4.24 0.37
C LEU A 237 -16.53 -4.89 1.38
N LEU A 238 -16.79 -4.73 2.67
CA LEU A 238 -15.96 -5.32 3.74
C LEU A 238 -15.91 -6.85 3.65
N ILE A 239 -17.01 -7.51 3.30
CA ILE A 239 -17.03 -8.96 3.10
C ILE A 239 -16.17 -9.36 1.90
N VAL A 240 -16.31 -8.66 0.78
CA VAL A 240 -15.49 -8.92 -0.43
C VAL A 240 -14.00 -8.72 -0.15
N GLU A 241 -13.64 -7.67 0.56
CA GLU A 241 -12.26 -7.39 0.96
C GLU A 241 -11.71 -8.44 1.94
N ALA A 242 -12.53 -8.90 2.88
CA ALA A 242 -12.14 -9.97 3.80
C ALA A 242 -11.87 -11.28 3.05
N VAL A 243 -12.72 -11.63 2.09
CA VAL A 243 -12.53 -12.80 1.22
C VAL A 243 -11.27 -12.63 0.37
N LEU A 244 -11.08 -11.47 -0.25
CA LEU A 244 -9.90 -11.16 -1.05
C LEU A 244 -8.61 -11.31 -0.23
N LEU A 245 -8.57 -10.76 0.98
CA LEU A 245 -7.43 -10.88 1.88
C LEU A 245 -7.20 -12.34 2.30
N ALA A 246 -8.24 -13.07 2.66
CA ALA A 246 -8.14 -14.49 3.05
C ALA A 246 -7.59 -15.34 1.90
N VAL A 247 -8.13 -15.17 0.69
CA VAL A 247 -7.67 -15.86 -0.52
C VAL A 247 -6.20 -15.56 -0.77
N MET A 248 -5.79 -14.30 -0.73
CA MET A 248 -4.39 -13.92 -0.94
C MET A 248 -3.44 -14.45 0.12
N LEU A 249 -3.84 -14.47 1.39
CA LEU A 249 -3.04 -15.05 2.48
C LEU A 249 -2.86 -16.56 2.31
N VAL A 250 -3.89 -17.27 1.85
CA VAL A 250 -3.85 -18.70 1.55
C VAL A 250 -2.98 -18.97 0.32
N LEU A 251 -3.24 -18.25 -0.79
CA LEU A 251 -2.49 -18.42 -2.04
C LEU A 251 -0.99 -18.16 -1.86
N THR A 252 -0.62 -17.07 -1.18
CA THR A 252 0.79 -16.73 -0.95
C THR A 252 1.49 -17.75 -0.07
N TRP A 253 0.80 -18.28 0.96
CA TRP A 253 1.37 -19.29 1.85
C TRP A 253 1.54 -20.66 1.17
N TYR A 254 0.48 -21.17 0.55
CA TYR A 254 0.51 -22.49 -0.11
C TYR A 254 1.23 -22.41 -1.45
N GLY A 255 1.13 -21.33 -2.19
CA GLY A 255 1.92 -21.07 -3.39
C GLY A 255 3.41 -21.07 -3.10
N GLY A 256 3.84 -20.39 -2.04
CA GLY A 256 5.23 -20.44 -1.59
C GLY A 256 5.68 -21.86 -1.22
N LYS A 257 4.79 -22.67 -0.60
CA LYS A 257 5.08 -24.10 -0.32
C LYS A 257 5.21 -24.91 -1.61
N ALA A 258 4.30 -24.72 -2.55
CA ALA A 258 4.31 -25.42 -3.83
C ALA A 258 5.54 -25.09 -4.67
N LEU A 259 6.00 -23.85 -4.61
CA LEU A 259 7.24 -23.37 -5.25
C LEU A 259 8.52 -23.76 -4.49
N ARG A 260 8.39 -24.54 -3.42
CA ARG A 260 9.50 -25.08 -2.61
C ARG A 260 10.38 -24.01 -1.96
N PHE A 261 9.79 -22.88 -1.57
CA PHE A 261 10.47 -21.91 -0.72
C PHE A 261 10.57 -22.45 0.71
N ASP A 262 11.65 -22.11 1.40
CA ASP A 262 11.79 -22.39 2.83
C ASP A 262 10.75 -21.59 3.66
N ARG A 263 10.67 -21.87 4.97
CA ARG A 263 9.68 -21.26 5.84
C ARG A 263 9.83 -19.73 5.93
N GLU A 264 11.06 -19.26 6.01
CA GLU A 264 11.39 -17.83 6.21
C GLU A 264 11.02 -17.02 4.97
N ASP A 265 11.34 -17.53 3.79
CA ASP A 265 10.96 -16.95 2.50
C ASP A 265 9.45 -16.98 2.28
N ARG A 266 8.77 -18.08 2.67
CA ARG A 266 7.30 -18.17 2.61
C ARG A 266 6.62 -17.12 3.49
N ILE A 267 7.16 -16.81 4.66
CA ILE A 267 6.68 -15.74 5.52
C ILE A 267 6.86 -14.39 4.83
N ALA A 268 8.01 -14.14 4.22
CA ALA A 268 8.26 -12.92 3.45
C ALA A 268 7.30 -12.79 2.26
N ILE A 269 7.10 -13.86 1.48
CA ILE A 269 6.13 -13.92 0.37
C ILE A 269 4.70 -13.68 0.88
N GLN A 270 4.30 -14.31 2.00
CA GLN A 270 2.97 -14.15 2.56
C GLN A 270 2.68 -12.69 2.91
N PHE A 271 3.59 -12.02 3.64
CA PHE A 271 3.34 -10.65 4.07
C PHE A 271 3.64 -9.59 2.99
N ALA A 272 4.56 -9.85 2.06
CA ALA A 272 4.80 -8.93 0.96
C ALA A 272 3.78 -9.12 -0.20
N GLY A 273 3.39 -10.35 -0.50
CA GLY A 273 2.50 -10.68 -1.63
C GLY A 273 1.00 -10.52 -1.35
N SER A 274 0.57 -10.45 -0.06
CA SER A 274 -0.86 -10.34 0.30
C SER A 274 -1.30 -8.94 0.70
N LYS A 275 -0.42 -7.95 0.67
CA LYS A 275 -0.73 -6.61 1.17
C LYS A 275 -0.69 -5.53 0.10
N LYS A 276 -1.42 -4.46 0.34
CA LYS A 276 -1.55 -3.30 -0.53
C LYS A 276 -1.18 -2.00 0.18
N SER A 277 -0.44 -1.14 -0.51
CA SER A 277 0.11 0.10 0.05
C SER A 277 -0.89 1.23 0.00
N LEU A 278 -1.38 1.65 1.16
CA LEU A 278 -2.16 2.86 1.28
C LEU A 278 -1.33 4.12 0.92
N ALA A 279 -0.08 4.17 1.40
CA ALA A 279 0.79 5.33 1.19
C ALA A 279 1.09 5.63 -0.28
N SER A 280 1.28 4.58 -1.11
CA SER A 280 1.47 4.74 -2.55
C SER A 280 0.13 4.89 -3.29
N GLY A 281 -0.91 4.19 -2.83
CA GLY A 281 -2.20 4.16 -3.51
C GLY A 281 -2.98 5.46 -3.38
N LEU A 282 -2.92 6.16 -2.24
CA LEU A 282 -3.63 7.43 -2.04
C LEU A 282 -3.22 8.51 -3.05
N PRO A 283 -1.93 8.83 -3.21
CA PRO A 283 -1.51 9.79 -4.23
C PRO A 283 -1.88 9.36 -5.65
N MET A 284 -1.72 8.06 -5.97
CA MET A 284 -2.09 7.54 -7.28
C MET A 284 -3.59 7.64 -7.54
N ALA A 285 -4.43 7.34 -6.55
CA ALA A 285 -5.88 7.47 -6.67
C ALA A 285 -6.32 8.92 -6.95
N SER A 286 -5.70 9.89 -6.27
CA SER A 286 -6.02 11.31 -6.47
C SER A 286 -5.71 11.77 -7.89
N VAL A 287 -4.61 11.29 -8.46
CA VAL A 287 -4.25 11.60 -9.86
C VAL A 287 -5.16 10.87 -10.85
N LEU A 288 -5.46 9.58 -10.60
CA LEU A 288 -6.23 8.74 -11.52
C LEU A 288 -7.74 9.05 -11.53
N PHE A 289 -8.31 9.39 -10.38
CA PHE A 289 -9.76 9.53 -10.22
C PHE A 289 -10.21 10.98 -10.02
N GLY A 290 -9.27 11.92 -9.80
CA GLY A 290 -9.59 13.33 -9.59
C GLY A 290 -10.69 13.51 -8.54
N ALA A 291 -11.76 14.16 -8.92
CA ALA A 291 -12.93 14.43 -8.08
C ALA A 291 -13.57 13.18 -7.43
N HIS A 292 -13.49 12.02 -8.08
CA HIS A 292 -14.04 10.75 -7.59
C HIS A 292 -13.05 9.95 -6.74
N ALA A 293 -11.85 10.49 -6.45
CA ALA A 293 -10.80 9.81 -5.70
C ALA A 293 -11.26 9.33 -4.31
N SER A 294 -12.18 10.06 -3.66
CA SER A 294 -12.71 9.69 -2.34
C SER A 294 -13.39 8.32 -2.31
N LEU A 295 -14.18 7.98 -3.32
CA LEU A 295 -14.81 6.64 -3.44
C LEU A 295 -13.80 5.56 -3.83
N ALA A 296 -12.83 5.89 -4.69
CA ALA A 296 -11.79 4.96 -5.10
C ALA A 296 -10.81 4.62 -3.95
N VAL A 297 -10.59 5.57 -3.05
CA VAL A 297 -9.71 5.43 -1.89
C VAL A 297 -10.36 4.65 -0.75
N LEU A 298 -11.68 4.70 -0.61
CA LEU A 298 -12.39 4.05 0.50
C LEU A 298 -12.10 2.54 0.61
N PRO A 299 -12.19 1.72 -0.46
CA PRO A 299 -11.81 0.31 -0.38
C PRO A 299 -10.37 0.12 0.07
N LEU A 300 -9.44 0.91 -0.46
CA LEU A 300 -8.03 0.82 -0.10
C LEU A 300 -7.77 1.12 1.39
N MET A 301 -8.48 2.10 1.97
CA MET A 301 -8.37 2.44 3.40
C MET A 301 -8.91 1.31 4.29
N LEU A 302 -10.06 0.76 3.95
CA LEU A 302 -10.70 -0.34 4.70
C LEU A 302 -9.85 -1.61 4.64
N PHE A 303 -9.42 -2.00 3.44
CA PHE A 303 -8.54 -3.14 3.24
C PHE A 303 -7.21 -2.97 3.98
N HIS A 304 -6.63 -1.76 3.94
CA HIS A 304 -5.37 -1.49 4.63
C HIS A 304 -5.49 -1.73 6.15
N GLN A 305 -6.56 -1.26 6.76
CA GLN A 305 -6.80 -1.50 8.18
C GLN A 305 -7.03 -3.00 8.48
N MET A 306 -7.84 -3.66 7.66
CA MET A 306 -8.13 -5.08 7.81
C MET A 306 -6.86 -5.94 7.69
N GLN A 307 -6.02 -5.67 6.68
CA GLN A 307 -4.75 -6.40 6.49
C GLN A 307 -3.79 -6.21 7.67
N LEU A 308 -3.74 -5.01 8.28
CA LEU A 308 -2.89 -4.79 9.47
C LEU A 308 -3.35 -5.64 10.65
N MET A 309 -4.65 -5.66 10.94
CA MET A 309 -5.22 -6.43 12.05
C MET A 309 -5.02 -7.94 11.85
N VAL A 310 -5.39 -8.44 10.69
CA VAL A 310 -5.30 -9.88 10.38
C VAL A 310 -3.84 -10.34 10.34
N CYS A 311 -2.97 -9.61 9.64
CA CYS A 311 -1.55 -9.97 9.55
C CYS A 311 -0.83 -9.89 10.90
N ALA A 312 -1.20 -8.98 11.81
CA ALA A 312 -0.64 -8.94 13.17
C ALA A 312 -0.95 -10.22 13.96
N VAL A 313 -2.17 -10.76 13.84
CA VAL A 313 -2.56 -12.02 14.46
C VAL A 313 -1.78 -13.19 13.85
N ILE A 314 -1.70 -13.24 12.52
CA ILE A 314 -0.98 -14.31 11.79
C ILE A 314 0.51 -14.28 12.15
N ALA A 315 1.14 -13.10 12.18
CA ALA A 315 2.55 -12.97 12.52
C ALA A 315 2.85 -13.48 13.93
N LYS A 316 2.02 -13.15 14.93
CA LYS A 316 2.14 -13.67 16.29
C LYS A 316 1.94 -15.19 16.37
N ARG A 317 1.02 -15.76 15.58
CA ARG A 317 0.82 -17.22 15.51
C ARG A 317 2.04 -17.90 14.89
N ARG A 318 2.58 -17.35 13.80
CA ARG A 318 3.80 -17.88 13.15
C ARG A 318 5.02 -17.86 14.05
N ALA A 319 5.16 -16.82 14.90
CA ALA A 319 6.25 -16.71 15.86
C ALA A 319 6.22 -17.81 16.95
N ARG A 320 5.05 -18.40 17.22
CA ARG A 320 4.83 -19.43 18.25
C ARG A 320 4.90 -20.87 17.73
N ASP A 321 5.10 -21.07 16.41
CA ASP A 321 5.13 -22.41 15.80
C ASP A 321 6.29 -23.24 16.36
N PRO A 322 6.04 -24.41 16.99
CA PRO A 322 7.03 -25.17 17.79
C PRO A 322 8.16 -25.79 16.97
N LEU A 323 8.06 -25.82 15.64
CA LEU A 323 9.09 -26.41 14.76
C LEU A 323 10.46 -25.71 14.81
N GLU A 324 10.61 -24.63 15.61
CA GLU A 324 11.86 -23.91 15.79
C GLU A 324 12.55 -24.15 17.15
N ALA A 325 11.84 -24.68 18.16
CA ALA A 325 12.46 -25.07 19.43
C ALA A 325 13.46 -26.23 19.26
N SER A 326 13.42 -26.95 18.14
CA SER A 326 14.31 -28.05 17.81
C SER A 326 15.53 -27.66 16.97
N ARG A 327 15.69 -26.39 16.61
CA ARG A 327 16.83 -25.85 15.82
C ARG A 327 17.65 -24.77 16.54
N GLU A 328 17.59 -24.71 17.87
CA GLU A 328 18.70 -24.07 18.58
C GLU A 328 19.96 -24.87 18.28
N PRO A 329 21.00 -24.26 17.70
CA PRO A 329 22.21 -24.97 17.38
C PRO A 329 22.77 -25.60 18.66
N ALA A 330 23.10 -26.90 18.59
CA ALA A 330 23.81 -27.59 19.67
C ALA A 330 25.12 -26.86 20.06
N ASP A 331 25.58 -25.96 19.22
CA ASP A 331 26.77 -25.12 19.38
C ASP A 331 26.65 -24.07 20.49
N GLU A 332 25.45 -23.53 20.78
CA GLU A 332 25.28 -22.51 21.83
C GLU A 332 25.23 -23.15 23.24
N LYS A 333 24.77 -24.41 23.34
CA LYS A 333 24.85 -25.21 24.58
C LYS A 333 26.25 -25.73 24.84
N ALA A 334 27.05 -25.98 23.82
CA ALA A 334 28.43 -26.38 23.96
C ALA A 334 29.31 -25.19 24.38
N ALA A 335 29.02 -23.98 23.94
CA ALA A 335 29.77 -22.76 24.30
C ALA A 335 29.42 -22.24 25.71
N ALA A 336 28.26 -22.61 26.28
CA ALA A 336 27.88 -22.27 27.66
C ALA A 336 28.32 -23.31 28.67
N ALA A 337 28.83 -24.47 28.22
CA ALA A 337 29.32 -25.55 29.08
C ALA A 337 30.86 -25.69 29.08
N ALA A 338 31.58 -24.85 28.29
CA ALA A 338 33.05 -24.71 28.29
C ALA A 338 33.47 -23.40 28.94
#